data_749fb0e796ee143a25472ce11974151a
#
_entry.id   749fb0e796ee143a25472ce11974151a
#
_cell.length_a   1.000
_cell.length_b   1.000
_cell.length_c   1.000
_cell.angle_alpha   90.00
_cell.angle_beta   90.00
_cell.angle_gamma   90.00
#
_symmetry.space_group_name_H-M   'P 1'
#
loop_
_entity.id
_entity.type
_entity.pdbx_description
1 polymer ?
#
loop_
_entity_poly.entity_id
_entity_poly.type
_entity_poly.pdbx_seq_one_letter_code
_entity_poly.pdbx_strand_id
1 'polypeptide(L)'
;MKAGINLYSLRHQIETEESFLRTANALREMGYSSIQYSGAGYDPDMLARVSAASGLPVVLTHMPMQRILEDTDKLMEEHARFGCKNIGLGAMPMDILLDEVKCKETIEKLNLAAERMQANGYAFFYHHHHFEFHRHGGEMIIEYMLKNAPAINFTADTYWMQFGGVSVLQFLEKMAGRIGCVHLKDYGIMQYTNSKEKQDLKPDFVPVGEGNMDFVSIVAKMKELGAKHFLVEQDNATNKPDPLDEARRSINYITKEL
;
A
#
# COMPACT_ATOMS: atom_id res chain seq x y z
N MET A 1 11.93 -8.74 11.39
CA MET A 1 12.38 -7.54 10.65
C MET A 1 11.66 -6.28 11.11
N LYS A 2 12.07 -5.06 10.66
CA LYS A 2 11.29 -3.84 10.90
C LYS A 2 10.15 -3.74 9.88
N ALA A 3 8.93 -3.45 10.34
CA ALA A 3 7.77 -3.23 9.48
C ALA A 3 7.01 -1.97 9.89
N GLY A 4 6.34 -1.37 8.94
CA GLY A 4 5.34 -0.33 9.12
C GLY A 4 3.93 -0.86 8.89
N ILE A 5 2.95 0.02 8.91
CA ILE A 5 1.55 -0.29 8.64
C ILE A 5 0.91 0.76 7.74
N ASN A 6 0.08 0.33 6.80
CA ASN A 6 -0.82 1.21 6.08
C ASN A 6 -2.05 1.52 6.96
N LEU A 7 -2.23 2.79 7.29
CA LEU A 7 -3.32 3.26 8.16
C LEU A 7 -4.72 3.12 7.53
N TYR A 8 -4.81 2.73 6.25
CA TYR A 8 -6.09 2.29 5.68
C TYR A 8 -6.72 1.15 6.48
N SER A 9 -5.88 0.28 7.06
CA SER A 9 -6.31 -0.79 7.97
C SER A 9 -6.97 -0.28 9.25
N LEU A 10 -6.67 0.96 9.65
CA LEU A 10 -7.12 1.61 10.88
C LEU A 10 -7.79 2.97 10.60
N ARG A 11 -8.37 3.15 9.40
CA ARG A 11 -8.87 4.45 8.95
C ARG A 11 -9.91 5.10 9.85
N HIS A 12 -10.74 4.32 10.56
CA HIS A 12 -11.72 4.85 11.51
C HIS A 12 -11.10 5.23 12.88
N GLN A 13 -9.86 4.80 13.14
CA GLN A 13 -9.12 5.14 14.36
C GLN A 13 -8.24 6.39 14.20
N ILE A 14 -8.24 7.02 13.01
CA ILE A 14 -7.36 8.17 12.69
C ILE A 14 -8.13 9.38 12.13
N GLU A 15 -9.43 9.48 12.36
CA GLU A 15 -10.29 10.54 11.81
C GLU A 15 -10.01 11.93 12.39
N THR A 16 -9.47 12.01 13.59
CA THR A 16 -9.05 13.25 14.26
C THR A 16 -7.58 13.20 14.64
N GLU A 17 -6.94 14.35 14.81
CA GLU A 17 -5.55 14.42 15.24
C GLU A 17 -5.31 13.69 16.57
N GLU A 18 -6.22 13.84 17.53
CA GLU A 18 -6.14 13.19 18.83
C GLU A 18 -6.23 11.66 18.69
N SER A 19 -7.21 11.14 17.94
CA SER A 19 -7.36 9.71 17.70
C SER A 19 -6.19 9.14 16.90
N PHE A 20 -5.67 9.90 15.95
CA PHE A 20 -4.50 9.51 15.18
C PHE A 20 -3.25 9.43 16.08
N LEU A 21 -3.01 10.41 16.94
CA LEU A 21 -1.87 10.35 17.86
C LEU A 21 -1.97 9.18 18.83
N ARG A 22 -3.16 8.89 19.39
CA ARG A 22 -3.37 7.69 20.23
C ARG A 22 -3.04 6.41 19.48
N THR A 23 -3.54 6.28 18.25
CA THR A 23 -3.30 5.11 17.38
C THR A 23 -1.81 4.98 17.04
N ALA A 24 -1.16 6.07 16.67
CA ALA A 24 0.27 6.06 16.34
C ALA A 24 1.13 5.65 17.55
N ASN A 25 0.82 6.15 18.76
CA ASN A 25 1.51 5.73 19.98
C ASN A 25 1.33 4.23 20.25
N ALA A 26 0.10 3.72 20.15
CA ALA A 26 -0.17 2.29 20.33
C ALA A 26 0.60 1.43 19.30
N LEU A 27 0.65 1.84 18.03
CA LEU A 27 1.43 1.16 16.99
C LEU A 27 2.94 1.19 17.32
N ARG A 28 3.45 2.31 17.82
CA ARG A 28 4.85 2.42 18.25
C ARG A 28 5.17 1.46 19.38
N GLU A 29 4.30 1.38 20.38
CA GLU A 29 4.43 0.44 21.52
C GLU A 29 4.40 -1.03 21.09
N MET A 30 3.62 -1.36 20.03
CA MET A 30 3.58 -2.70 19.44
C MET A 30 4.86 -3.06 18.68
N GLY A 31 5.71 -2.06 18.33
CA GLY A 31 6.96 -2.29 17.59
C GLY A 31 6.92 -1.93 16.12
N TYR A 32 5.86 -1.30 15.62
CA TYR A 32 5.87 -0.73 14.27
C TYR A 32 6.91 0.37 14.16
N SER A 33 7.56 0.48 13.01
CA SER A 33 8.68 1.42 12.78
C SER A 33 8.33 2.59 11.87
N SER A 34 7.21 2.54 11.17
CA SER A 34 6.75 3.58 10.24
C SER A 34 5.28 3.40 9.91
N ILE A 35 4.71 4.42 9.31
CA ILE A 35 3.33 4.40 8.83
C ILE A 35 3.24 4.83 7.37
N GLN A 36 2.29 4.28 6.66
CA GLN A 36 1.75 4.84 5.43
C GLN A 36 0.43 5.54 5.77
N TYR A 37 0.27 6.78 5.33
CA TYR A 37 -0.96 7.52 5.54
C TYR A 37 -1.88 7.44 4.32
N SER A 38 -3.04 6.85 4.53
CA SER A 38 -4.12 6.74 3.55
C SER A 38 -5.46 6.47 4.21
N GLY A 39 -6.56 6.75 3.52
CA GLY A 39 -7.91 6.43 3.97
C GLY A 39 -8.56 7.45 4.92
N ALA A 40 -7.91 8.59 5.19
CA ALA A 40 -8.45 9.69 5.99
C ALA A 40 -8.12 11.06 5.38
N GLY A 41 -8.65 12.13 5.97
CA GLY A 41 -8.43 13.51 5.51
C GLY A 41 -6.94 13.88 5.53
N TYR A 42 -6.45 14.51 4.47
CA TYR A 42 -5.04 14.88 4.34
C TYR A 42 -4.78 16.29 4.86
N ASP A 43 -3.97 16.39 5.90
CA ASP A 43 -3.44 17.64 6.47
C ASP A 43 -1.93 17.44 6.73
N PRO A 44 -1.03 18.08 5.95
CA PRO A 44 0.41 17.89 6.09
C PRO A 44 0.97 18.41 7.42
N ASP A 45 0.35 19.43 8.02
CA ASP A 45 0.79 19.95 9.30
C ASP A 45 0.39 19.03 10.46
N MET A 46 -0.79 18.42 10.40
CA MET A 46 -1.20 17.35 11.31
C MET A 46 -0.25 16.14 11.21
N LEU A 47 0.08 15.70 9.99
CA LEU A 47 1.02 14.59 9.77
C LEU A 47 2.39 14.89 10.38
N ALA A 48 2.89 16.12 10.24
CA ALA A 48 4.14 16.55 10.85
C ALA A 48 4.09 16.50 12.39
N ARG A 49 3.02 17.03 13.00
CA ARG A 49 2.86 17.02 14.46
C ARG A 49 2.74 15.61 15.02
N VAL A 50 1.88 14.78 14.44
CA VAL A 50 1.67 13.40 14.93
C VAL A 50 2.91 12.54 14.72
N SER A 51 3.57 12.65 13.57
CA SER A 51 4.81 11.90 13.30
C SER A 51 5.90 12.29 14.30
N ALA A 52 6.08 13.58 14.58
CA ALA A 52 7.06 14.05 15.56
C ALA A 52 6.72 13.59 16.99
N ALA A 53 5.46 13.68 17.40
CA ALA A 53 5.02 13.33 18.75
C ALA A 53 5.06 11.82 19.03
N SER A 54 4.68 10.98 18.05
CA SER A 54 4.69 9.52 18.19
C SER A 54 6.07 8.90 17.92
N GLY A 55 6.94 9.60 17.19
CA GLY A 55 8.21 9.06 16.68
C GLY A 55 8.05 8.02 15.56
N LEU A 56 6.86 7.93 14.92
CA LEU A 56 6.61 7.11 13.74
C LEU A 56 6.68 7.95 12.47
N PRO A 57 7.70 7.78 11.62
CA PRO A 57 7.77 8.52 10.37
C PRO A 57 6.69 8.04 9.38
N VAL A 58 6.13 9.00 8.65
CA VAL A 58 5.31 8.71 7.46
C VAL A 58 6.26 8.40 6.31
N VAL A 59 6.19 7.18 5.77
CA VAL A 59 7.11 6.73 4.71
C VAL A 59 6.45 6.65 3.33
N LEU A 60 5.14 6.74 3.25
CA LEU A 60 4.36 6.75 2.01
C LEU A 60 2.99 7.38 2.29
N THR A 61 2.40 8.03 1.29
CA THR A 61 1.00 8.46 1.29
C THR A 61 0.27 7.89 0.09
N HIS A 62 -1.07 7.88 0.12
CA HIS A 62 -1.87 7.77 -1.09
C HIS A 62 -2.60 9.08 -1.34
N MET A 63 -2.33 9.71 -2.48
CA MET A 63 -2.88 11.00 -2.88
C MET A 63 -3.88 10.84 -4.02
N PRO A 64 -4.87 11.73 -4.13
CA PRO A 64 -5.77 11.75 -5.27
C PRO A 64 -5.01 11.91 -6.60
N MET A 65 -5.37 11.13 -7.62
CA MET A 65 -4.71 11.16 -8.93
C MET A 65 -4.69 12.57 -9.53
N GLN A 66 -5.78 13.32 -9.40
CA GLN A 66 -5.85 14.70 -9.90
C GLN A 66 -4.73 15.57 -9.31
N ARG A 67 -4.48 15.49 -8.00
CA ARG A 67 -3.41 16.24 -7.35
C ARG A 67 -2.02 15.83 -7.83
N ILE A 68 -1.83 14.54 -8.08
CA ILE A 68 -0.55 14.02 -8.61
C ILE A 68 -0.28 14.62 -9.99
N LEU A 69 -1.30 14.74 -10.84
CA LEU A 69 -1.16 15.23 -12.22
C LEU A 69 -1.11 16.77 -12.32
N GLU A 70 -1.86 17.47 -11.48
CA GLU A 70 -2.06 18.92 -11.60
C GLU A 70 -1.24 19.73 -10.58
N ASP A 71 -1.00 19.19 -9.38
CA ASP A 71 -0.39 19.87 -8.23
C ASP A 71 0.93 19.22 -7.77
N THR A 72 1.67 18.57 -8.67
CA THR A 72 2.88 17.76 -8.33
C THR A 72 3.87 18.52 -7.42
N ASP A 73 4.17 19.78 -7.73
CA ASP A 73 5.13 20.59 -6.94
C ASP A 73 4.58 20.89 -5.54
N LYS A 74 3.32 21.27 -5.46
CA LYS A 74 2.67 21.54 -4.18
C LYS A 74 2.60 20.28 -3.30
N LEU A 75 2.37 19.11 -3.90
CA LEU A 75 2.45 17.85 -3.17
C LEU A 75 3.84 17.61 -2.59
N MET A 76 4.91 17.88 -3.34
CA MET A 76 6.28 17.75 -2.85
C MET A 76 6.57 18.73 -1.70
N GLU A 77 6.13 19.98 -1.81
CA GLU A 77 6.25 21.00 -0.75
C GLU A 77 5.52 20.58 0.54
N GLU A 78 4.30 20.07 0.41
CA GLU A 78 3.52 19.56 1.53
C GLU A 78 4.19 18.36 2.19
N HIS A 79 4.71 17.39 1.40
CA HIS A 79 5.39 16.21 1.91
C HIS A 79 6.72 16.55 2.60
N ALA A 80 7.37 17.65 2.20
CA ALA A 80 8.57 18.14 2.90
C ALA A 80 8.29 18.52 4.37
N ARG A 81 7.07 18.95 4.72
CA ARG A 81 6.69 19.36 6.08
C ARG A 81 6.79 18.23 7.09
N PHE A 82 6.48 17.00 6.68
CA PHE A 82 6.58 15.78 7.51
C PHE A 82 7.70 14.83 7.08
N GLY A 83 8.59 15.29 6.20
CA GLY A 83 9.81 14.55 5.83
C GLY A 83 9.59 13.31 4.95
N CYS A 84 8.42 13.14 4.33
CA CYS A 84 8.14 12.01 3.44
C CYS A 84 8.63 12.32 2.01
N LYS A 85 9.34 11.37 1.40
CA LYS A 85 9.83 11.47 0.03
C LYS A 85 9.11 10.56 -0.96
N ASN A 86 8.17 9.75 -0.49
CA ASN A 86 7.43 8.82 -1.31
C ASN A 86 5.96 9.26 -1.39
N ILE A 87 5.52 9.57 -2.60
CA ILE A 87 4.15 10.01 -2.90
C ILE A 87 3.48 8.91 -3.71
N GLY A 88 2.36 8.40 -3.24
CA GLY A 88 1.68 7.27 -3.87
C GLY A 88 0.32 7.60 -4.45
N LEU A 89 -0.12 6.77 -5.38
CA LEU A 89 -1.49 6.67 -5.88
C LEU A 89 -2.06 5.32 -5.46
N GLY A 90 -3.22 5.33 -4.79
CA GLY A 90 -3.86 4.09 -4.32
C GLY A 90 -4.44 3.23 -5.45
N ALA A 91 -5.04 3.84 -6.46
CA ALA A 91 -5.54 3.18 -7.67
C ALA A 91 -5.91 4.21 -8.72
N MET A 92 -5.84 3.84 -10.01
CA MET A 92 -6.51 4.58 -11.07
C MET A 92 -8.01 4.35 -11.02
N PRO A 93 -8.85 5.34 -11.41
CA PRO A 93 -10.30 5.16 -11.56
C PRO A 93 -10.65 4.03 -12.54
N MET A 94 -11.75 3.32 -12.25
CA MET A 94 -12.17 2.17 -13.03
C MET A 94 -12.54 2.52 -14.48
N ASP A 95 -13.11 3.69 -14.72
CA ASP A 95 -13.44 4.17 -16.08
C ASP A 95 -12.19 4.43 -16.94
N ILE A 96 -11.05 4.72 -16.30
CA ILE A 96 -9.75 4.82 -16.97
C ILE A 96 -9.19 3.41 -17.22
N LEU A 97 -9.21 2.54 -16.24
CA LEU A 97 -8.68 1.18 -16.35
C LEU A 97 -9.39 0.35 -17.43
N LEU A 98 -10.68 0.58 -17.65
CA LEU A 98 -11.49 -0.14 -18.64
C LEU A 98 -11.33 0.38 -20.08
N ASP A 99 -10.82 1.60 -20.28
CA ASP A 99 -10.61 2.21 -21.59
C ASP A 99 -9.11 2.16 -21.95
N GLU A 100 -8.74 1.34 -22.93
CA GLU A 100 -7.34 1.12 -23.31
C GLU A 100 -6.59 2.42 -23.65
N VAL A 101 -7.24 3.33 -24.40
CA VAL A 101 -6.61 4.59 -24.82
C VAL A 101 -6.40 5.51 -23.63
N LYS A 102 -7.46 5.75 -22.84
CA LYS A 102 -7.36 6.59 -21.63
C LYS A 102 -6.39 6.02 -20.62
N CYS A 103 -6.34 4.69 -20.46
CA CYS A 103 -5.43 4.03 -19.54
C CYS A 103 -3.97 4.31 -19.92
N LYS A 104 -3.61 4.11 -21.20
CA LYS A 104 -2.25 4.38 -21.70
C LYS A 104 -1.87 5.85 -21.56
N GLU A 105 -2.75 6.77 -21.99
CA GLU A 105 -2.52 8.22 -21.83
C GLU A 105 -2.35 8.65 -20.39
N THR A 106 -3.13 8.04 -19.47
CA THR A 106 -3.01 8.33 -18.03
C THR A 106 -1.70 7.80 -17.45
N ILE A 107 -1.27 6.62 -17.85
CA ILE A 107 0.03 6.05 -17.43
C ILE A 107 1.18 6.95 -17.91
N GLU A 108 1.12 7.48 -19.13
CA GLU A 108 2.13 8.43 -19.64
C GLU A 108 2.17 9.72 -18.79
N LYS A 109 1.00 10.30 -18.47
CA LYS A 109 0.91 11.49 -17.61
C LYS A 109 1.44 11.23 -16.21
N LEU A 110 1.13 10.08 -15.63
CA LEU A 110 1.66 9.65 -14.31
C LEU A 110 3.19 9.47 -14.37
N ASN A 111 3.72 8.93 -15.47
CA ASN A 111 5.17 8.82 -15.65
C ASN A 111 5.85 10.19 -15.70
N LEU A 112 5.28 11.17 -16.41
CA LEU A 112 5.82 12.55 -16.43
C LEU A 112 5.79 13.20 -15.05
N ALA A 113 4.71 13.01 -14.26
CA ALA A 113 4.66 13.44 -12.88
C ALA A 113 5.72 12.74 -12.01
N ALA A 114 5.94 11.45 -12.21
CA ALA A 114 6.97 10.67 -11.52
C ALA A 114 8.40 11.15 -11.87
N GLU A 115 8.68 11.47 -13.14
CA GLU A 115 9.96 12.07 -13.58
C GLU A 115 10.21 13.41 -12.90
N ARG A 116 9.16 14.26 -12.81
CA ARG A 116 9.23 15.54 -12.10
C ARG A 116 9.52 15.36 -10.61
N MET A 117 8.87 14.39 -9.95
CA MET A 117 9.16 14.03 -8.56
C MET A 117 10.60 13.55 -8.41
N GLN A 118 11.06 12.67 -9.29
CA GLN A 118 12.41 12.11 -9.25
C GLN A 118 13.49 13.20 -9.41
N ALA A 119 13.30 14.16 -10.31
CA ALA A 119 14.19 15.30 -10.51
C ALA A 119 14.35 16.18 -9.24
N ASN A 120 13.37 16.13 -8.33
CA ASN A 120 13.34 16.88 -7.07
C ASN A 120 13.64 15.99 -5.84
N GLY A 121 14.14 14.77 -6.03
CA GLY A 121 14.51 13.85 -4.95
C GLY A 121 13.33 13.19 -4.24
N TYR A 122 12.18 13.11 -4.90
CA TYR A 122 11.01 12.35 -4.47
C TYR A 122 10.83 11.10 -5.34
N ALA A 123 10.01 10.15 -4.88
CA ALA A 123 9.66 8.96 -5.65
C ALA A 123 8.13 8.82 -5.71
N PHE A 124 7.63 8.52 -6.90
CA PHE A 124 6.23 8.20 -7.10
C PHE A 124 6.02 6.69 -7.01
N PHE A 125 4.96 6.26 -6.30
CA PHE A 125 4.59 4.86 -6.12
C PHE A 125 3.15 4.62 -6.58
N TYR A 126 2.97 3.71 -7.52
CA TYR A 126 1.66 3.21 -7.92
C TYR A 126 1.32 1.97 -7.10
N HIS A 127 0.23 2.00 -6.34
CA HIS A 127 -0.31 0.81 -5.68
C HIS A 127 -1.21 0.07 -6.66
N HIS A 128 -0.78 -1.13 -7.06
CA HIS A 128 -1.60 -1.97 -7.92
C HIS A 128 -2.58 -2.82 -7.11
N HIS A 129 -3.71 -3.12 -7.74
CA HIS A 129 -4.69 -4.11 -7.30
C HIS A 129 -4.70 -5.30 -8.28
N HIS A 130 -5.77 -6.08 -8.27
CA HIS A 130 -6.00 -7.10 -9.29
C HIS A 130 -6.44 -6.52 -10.64
N PHE A 131 -6.89 -5.28 -10.67
CA PHE A 131 -7.36 -4.59 -11.88
C PHE A 131 -6.27 -4.46 -12.93
N GLU A 132 -5.03 -4.18 -12.53
CA GLU A 132 -3.90 -3.96 -13.40
C GLU A 132 -3.40 -5.25 -14.05
N PHE A 133 -3.93 -6.42 -13.63
CA PHE A 133 -3.73 -7.69 -14.34
C PHE A 133 -4.76 -7.93 -15.45
N HIS A 134 -5.74 -7.01 -15.62
CA HIS A 134 -6.57 -6.97 -16.83
C HIS A 134 -5.73 -6.72 -18.08
N ARG A 135 -6.17 -7.26 -19.23
CA ARG A 135 -5.41 -7.20 -20.49
C ARG A 135 -6.10 -6.30 -21.50
N HIS A 136 -5.34 -5.33 -22.00
CA HIS A 136 -5.66 -4.59 -23.21
C HIS A 136 -4.83 -5.14 -24.38
N GLY A 137 -5.47 -5.56 -25.46
CA GLY A 137 -4.76 -6.10 -26.62
C GLY A 137 -3.84 -7.31 -26.33
N GLY A 138 -4.10 -8.05 -25.22
CA GLY A 138 -3.28 -9.20 -24.82
C GLY A 138 -2.18 -8.91 -23.79
N GLU A 139 -1.78 -7.64 -23.59
CA GLU A 139 -0.78 -7.21 -22.59
C GLU A 139 -1.48 -6.77 -21.29
N MET A 140 -1.00 -7.22 -20.11
CA MET A 140 -1.53 -6.74 -18.83
C MET A 140 -1.20 -5.25 -18.63
N ILE A 141 -2.12 -4.49 -18.03
CA ILE A 141 -1.92 -3.06 -17.74
C ILE A 141 -0.62 -2.85 -16.95
N ILE A 142 -0.37 -3.67 -15.93
CA ILE A 142 0.84 -3.57 -15.12
C ILE A 142 2.12 -3.87 -15.92
N GLU A 143 2.08 -4.79 -16.91
CA GLU A 143 3.21 -5.06 -17.80
C GLU A 143 3.45 -3.87 -18.74
N TYR A 144 2.38 -3.24 -19.25
CA TYR A 144 2.49 -2.01 -20.01
C TYR A 144 3.14 -0.89 -19.17
N MET A 145 2.74 -0.70 -17.91
CA MET A 145 3.35 0.27 -17.00
C MET A 145 4.84 -0.03 -16.75
N LEU A 146 5.19 -1.28 -16.52
CA LEU A 146 6.58 -1.69 -16.32
C LEU A 146 7.46 -1.35 -17.52
N LYS A 147 6.93 -1.50 -18.72
CA LYS A 147 7.65 -1.28 -19.98
C LYS A 147 7.72 0.19 -20.37
N ASN A 148 6.62 0.94 -20.24
CA ASN A 148 6.45 2.26 -20.86
C ASN A 148 6.50 3.43 -19.86
N ALA A 149 6.52 3.17 -18.56
CA ALA A 149 6.52 4.19 -17.51
C ALA A 149 7.69 3.96 -16.52
N PRO A 150 8.96 4.16 -16.93
CA PRO A 150 10.14 3.77 -16.16
C PRO A 150 10.33 4.57 -14.86
N ALA A 151 9.77 5.78 -14.73
CA ALA A 151 9.88 6.60 -13.52
C ALA A 151 8.89 6.18 -12.42
N ILE A 152 7.85 5.40 -12.75
CA ILE A 152 6.88 4.91 -11.78
C ILE A 152 7.49 3.75 -10.97
N ASN A 153 7.54 3.88 -9.64
CA ASN A 153 7.76 2.74 -8.74
C ASN A 153 6.42 2.12 -8.35
N PHE A 154 6.47 0.94 -7.75
CA PHE A 154 5.27 0.22 -7.34
C PHE A 154 5.25 0.00 -5.83
N THR A 155 4.09 0.20 -5.24
CA THR A 155 3.75 -0.43 -3.97
C THR A 155 3.24 -1.83 -4.31
N ALA A 156 4.13 -2.82 -4.16
CA ALA A 156 3.83 -4.19 -4.53
C ALA A 156 2.96 -4.84 -3.45
N ASP A 157 1.74 -5.25 -3.81
CA ASP A 157 0.79 -5.86 -2.88
C ASP A 157 0.69 -7.38 -3.11
N THR A 158 0.99 -8.14 -2.08
CA THR A 158 1.06 -9.60 -2.14
C THR A 158 -0.27 -10.26 -2.46
N TYR A 159 -1.33 -9.81 -1.81
CA TYR A 159 -2.67 -10.35 -2.04
C TYR A 159 -3.18 -10.05 -3.44
N TRP A 160 -3.04 -8.80 -3.90
CA TRP A 160 -3.58 -8.40 -5.19
C TRP A 160 -2.85 -9.08 -6.36
N MET A 161 -1.57 -9.42 -6.22
CA MET A 161 -0.89 -10.31 -7.18
C MET A 161 -1.52 -11.70 -7.22
N GLN A 162 -1.66 -12.33 -6.05
CA GLN A 162 -2.24 -13.67 -5.94
C GLN A 162 -3.68 -13.70 -6.47
N PHE A 163 -4.50 -12.71 -6.08
CA PHE A 163 -5.88 -12.58 -6.53
C PHE A 163 -5.98 -12.24 -8.02
N GLY A 164 -5.02 -11.50 -8.57
CA GLY A 164 -4.87 -11.23 -10.00
C GLY A 164 -4.46 -12.45 -10.84
N GLY A 165 -4.23 -13.61 -10.21
CA GLY A 165 -3.99 -14.88 -10.89
C GLY A 165 -2.55 -15.08 -11.36
N VAL A 166 -1.57 -14.36 -10.79
CA VAL A 166 -0.15 -14.53 -11.10
C VAL A 166 0.59 -15.15 -9.90
N SER A 167 1.71 -15.82 -10.18
CA SER A 167 2.64 -16.24 -9.14
C SER A 167 3.33 -15.03 -8.53
N VAL A 168 3.15 -14.81 -7.23
CA VAL A 168 3.72 -13.65 -6.52
C VAL A 168 5.24 -13.59 -6.71
N LEU A 169 5.94 -14.70 -6.44
CA LEU A 169 7.42 -14.76 -6.53
C LEU A 169 7.93 -14.45 -7.94
N GLN A 170 7.29 -15.04 -8.96
CA GLN A 170 7.69 -14.83 -10.35
C GLN A 170 7.35 -13.42 -10.84
N PHE A 171 6.24 -12.85 -10.38
CA PHE A 171 5.85 -11.51 -10.82
C PHE A 171 6.70 -10.43 -10.16
N LEU A 172 7.11 -10.62 -8.90
CA LEU A 172 8.05 -9.73 -8.22
C LEU A 172 9.37 -9.58 -9.00
N GLU A 173 9.87 -10.64 -9.65
CA GLU A 173 11.09 -10.57 -10.47
C GLU A 173 10.96 -9.58 -11.65
N LYS A 174 9.76 -9.47 -12.25
CA LYS A 174 9.48 -8.47 -13.30
C LYS A 174 9.53 -7.02 -12.78
N MET A 175 9.33 -6.85 -11.48
CA MET A 175 9.29 -5.54 -10.81
C MET A 175 10.62 -5.18 -10.15
N ALA A 176 11.70 -5.94 -10.38
CA ALA A 176 13.00 -5.74 -9.75
C ALA A 176 13.49 -4.28 -9.85
N GLY A 177 13.97 -3.71 -8.75
CA GLY A 177 14.44 -2.33 -8.65
C GLY A 177 13.34 -1.25 -8.60
N ARG A 178 12.05 -1.62 -8.68
CA ARG A 178 10.90 -0.69 -8.70
C ARG A 178 9.90 -0.93 -7.56
N ILE A 179 10.23 -1.78 -6.57
CA ILE A 179 9.38 -2.15 -5.43
C ILE A 179 9.91 -1.60 -4.12
N GLY A 180 10.13 -0.28 -4.03
CA GLY A 180 10.65 0.34 -2.79
C GLY A 180 9.69 0.24 -1.59
N CYS A 181 8.39 0.20 -1.83
CA CYS A 181 7.32 -0.01 -0.86
C CYS A 181 6.54 -1.28 -1.19
N VAL A 182 6.16 -2.03 -0.17
CA VAL A 182 5.39 -3.27 -0.34
C VAL A 182 4.27 -3.37 0.69
N HIS A 183 3.12 -3.89 0.29
CA HIS A 183 2.06 -4.25 1.22
C HIS A 183 2.14 -5.74 1.55
N LEU A 184 2.31 -6.03 2.82
CA LEU A 184 2.14 -7.36 3.37
C LEU A 184 0.66 -7.52 3.71
N LYS A 185 -0.08 -8.12 2.78
CA LYS A 185 -1.52 -8.34 2.90
C LYS A 185 -1.81 -9.82 2.81
N ASP A 186 -2.33 -10.39 3.90
CA ASP A 186 -2.63 -11.82 4.02
C ASP A 186 -4.13 -12.10 3.90
N TYR A 187 -4.46 -13.31 3.49
CA TYR A 187 -5.81 -13.80 3.46
C TYR A 187 -5.87 -15.30 3.70
N GLY A 188 -6.96 -15.75 4.28
CA GLY A 188 -7.26 -17.16 4.47
C GLY A 188 -8.65 -17.51 3.95
N ILE A 189 -8.99 -18.80 4.00
CA ILE A 189 -10.35 -19.26 3.74
C ILE A 189 -11.08 -19.34 5.07
N MET A 190 -11.98 -18.38 5.30
CA MET A 190 -12.66 -18.19 6.56
C MET A 190 -14.11 -18.69 6.49
N GLN A 191 -14.61 -19.18 7.63
CA GLN A 191 -16.00 -19.58 7.76
C GLN A 191 -16.89 -18.33 7.78
N TYR A 192 -17.89 -18.35 6.94
CA TYR A 192 -18.88 -17.28 6.81
C TYR A 192 -20.30 -17.84 6.96
N THR A 193 -21.14 -17.15 7.73
CA THR A 193 -22.56 -17.47 7.84
C THR A 193 -23.36 -16.38 7.12
N ASN A 194 -24.07 -16.74 6.05
CA ASN A 194 -24.87 -15.79 5.30
C ASN A 194 -26.21 -15.45 6.00
N SER A 195 -26.95 -14.48 5.45
CA SER A 195 -28.24 -14.03 5.99
C SER A 195 -29.34 -15.10 6.03
N LYS A 196 -29.12 -16.27 5.41
CA LYS A 196 -30.02 -17.44 5.42
C LYS A 196 -29.50 -18.55 6.34
N GLU A 197 -28.60 -18.22 7.28
CA GLU A 197 -27.96 -19.14 8.24
C GLU A 197 -27.17 -20.30 7.58
N LYS A 198 -26.90 -20.19 6.27
CA LYS A 198 -26.04 -21.18 5.60
C LYS A 198 -24.57 -20.82 5.82
N GLN A 199 -23.82 -21.82 6.23
CA GLN A 199 -22.35 -21.72 6.33
C GLN A 199 -21.71 -21.86 4.96
N ASP A 200 -20.62 -21.11 4.76
CA ASP A 200 -19.83 -21.08 3.54
C ASP A 200 -18.36 -20.83 3.89
N LEU A 201 -17.45 -21.14 2.99
CA LEU A 201 -16.03 -20.87 3.12
C LEU A 201 -15.63 -19.86 2.05
N LYS A 202 -15.09 -18.71 2.47
CA LYS A 202 -14.72 -17.61 1.57
C LYS A 202 -13.35 -17.04 1.90
N PRO A 203 -12.65 -16.51 0.89
CA PRO A 203 -11.48 -15.68 1.14
C PRO A 203 -11.85 -14.47 2.00
N ASP A 204 -11.07 -14.19 3.03
CA ASP A 204 -11.18 -12.96 3.82
C ASP A 204 -9.77 -12.53 4.26
N PHE A 205 -9.58 -11.23 4.46
CA PHE A 205 -8.34 -10.71 4.99
C PHE A 205 -8.18 -11.06 6.46
N VAL A 206 -6.97 -11.44 6.81
CA VAL A 206 -6.57 -11.79 8.17
C VAL A 206 -5.23 -11.12 8.51
N PRO A 207 -4.83 -11.08 9.79
CA PRO A 207 -3.49 -10.64 10.17
C PRO A 207 -2.40 -11.40 9.41
N VAL A 208 -1.32 -10.70 9.10
CA VAL A 208 -0.15 -11.31 8.43
C VAL A 208 0.36 -12.50 9.23
N GLY A 209 0.44 -13.65 8.58
CA GLY A 209 0.86 -14.93 9.16
C GLY A 209 -0.28 -15.81 9.67
N GLU A 210 -1.52 -15.35 9.64
CA GLU A 210 -2.70 -16.15 9.98
C GLU A 210 -3.46 -16.68 8.75
N GLY A 211 -3.03 -16.27 7.56
CA GLY A 211 -3.60 -16.70 6.29
C GLY A 211 -2.78 -17.78 5.60
N ASN A 212 -2.87 -17.81 4.27
CA ASN A 212 -2.30 -18.85 3.44
C ASN A 212 -1.11 -18.37 2.59
N MET A 213 -0.64 -17.11 2.77
CA MET A 213 0.48 -16.58 2.00
C MET A 213 1.83 -17.03 2.59
N ASP A 214 2.75 -17.46 1.75
CA ASP A 214 4.13 -17.82 2.15
C ASP A 214 4.99 -16.55 2.32
N PHE A 215 4.82 -15.84 3.44
CA PHE A 215 5.55 -14.60 3.71
C PHE A 215 7.05 -14.82 3.92
N VAL A 216 7.49 -16.00 4.32
CA VAL A 216 8.92 -16.29 4.46
C VAL A 216 9.61 -16.18 3.09
N SER A 217 9.11 -16.88 2.09
CA SER A 217 9.65 -16.81 0.72
C SER A 217 9.41 -15.45 0.06
N ILE A 218 8.22 -14.88 0.23
CA ILE A 218 7.84 -13.59 -0.38
C ILE A 218 8.71 -12.45 0.16
N VAL A 219 8.87 -12.33 1.47
CA VAL A 219 9.69 -11.27 2.08
C VAL A 219 11.17 -11.43 1.74
N ALA A 220 11.68 -12.67 1.71
CA ALA A 220 13.05 -12.93 1.27
C ALA A 220 13.27 -12.43 -0.17
N LYS A 221 12.34 -12.76 -1.09
CA LYS A 221 12.39 -12.28 -2.48
C LYS A 221 12.28 -10.76 -2.57
N MET A 222 11.38 -10.13 -1.84
CA MET A 222 11.23 -8.67 -1.84
C MET A 222 12.50 -7.96 -1.34
N LYS A 223 13.15 -8.48 -0.29
CA LYS A 223 14.44 -7.97 0.21
C LYS A 223 15.54 -8.07 -0.87
N GLU A 224 15.63 -9.24 -1.55
CA GLU A 224 16.57 -9.46 -2.66
C GLU A 224 16.36 -8.43 -3.78
N LEU A 225 15.10 -8.10 -4.09
CA LEU A 225 14.73 -7.16 -5.15
C LEU A 225 14.74 -5.68 -4.74
N GLY A 226 15.19 -5.35 -3.52
CA GLY A 226 15.43 -3.98 -3.08
C GLY A 226 14.29 -3.28 -2.37
N ALA A 227 13.27 -4.01 -1.88
CA ALA A 227 12.21 -3.44 -1.05
C ALA A 227 12.79 -2.83 0.24
N LYS A 228 12.31 -1.63 0.60
CA LYS A 228 12.80 -0.86 1.75
C LYS A 228 11.75 -0.71 2.86
N HIS A 229 10.48 -0.52 2.46
CA HIS A 229 9.36 -0.29 3.37
C HIS A 229 8.36 -1.44 3.25
N PHE A 230 8.29 -2.25 4.29
CA PHE A 230 7.35 -3.36 4.41
C PHE A 230 6.18 -2.89 5.27
N LEU A 231 5.00 -2.79 4.70
CA LEU A 231 3.83 -2.16 5.30
C LEU A 231 2.71 -3.19 5.43
N VAL A 232 2.29 -3.49 6.64
CA VAL A 232 1.12 -4.34 6.89
C VAL A 232 -0.12 -3.64 6.35
N GLU A 233 -0.96 -4.35 5.61
CA GLU A 233 -2.28 -3.87 5.24
C GLU A 233 -3.33 -4.98 5.35
N GLN A 234 -4.44 -4.65 5.99
CA GLN A 234 -5.62 -5.51 6.13
C GLN A 234 -6.88 -4.66 5.98
N ASP A 235 -7.53 -4.71 4.81
CA ASP A 235 -8.62 -3.77 4.45
C ASP A 235 -9.83 -3.82 5.37
N ASN A 236 -10.11 -5.01 5.94
CA ASN A 236 -11.24 -5.23 6.83
C ASN A 236 -10.92 -5.00 8.32
N ALA A 237 -9.65 -4.75 8.69
CA ALA A 237 -9.24 -4.63 10.10
C ALA A 237 -10.02 -3.54 10.84
N THR A 238 -10.21 -2.37 10.20
CA THR A 238 -10.97 -1.26 10.80
C THR A 238 -12.41 -1.59 11.18
N ASN A 239 -12.97 -2.68 10.63
CA ASN A 239 -14.33 -3.16 10.91
C ASN A 239 -14.36 -4.36 11.88
N LYS A 240 -13.20 -4.82 12.35
CA LYS A 240 -13.11 -5.89 13.34
C LYS A 240 -13.42 -5.33 14.74
N PRO A 241 -13.81 -6.18 15.70
CA PRO A 241 -14.09 -5.73 17.07
C PRO A 241 -12.93 -5.00 17.76
N ASP A 242 -11.70 -5.42 17.49
CA ASP A 242 -10.47 -4.77 17.96
C ASP A 242 -9.47 -4.63 16.79
N PRO A 243 -9.51 -3.51 16.05
CA PRO A 243 -8.59 -3.26 14.94
C PRO A 243 -7.11 -3.19 15.35
N LEU A 244 -6.82 -2.75 16.56
CA LEU A 244 -5.45 -2.70 17.08
C LEU A 244 -4.91 -4.08 17.41
N ASP A 245 -5.76 -5.02 17.82
CA ASP A 245 -5.34 -6.41 18.01
C ASP A 245 -5.01 -7.09 16.67
N GLU A 246 -5.75 -6.80 15.60
CA GLU A 246 -5.40 -7.27 14.24
C GLU A 246 -3.98 -6.80 13.85
N ALA A 247 -3.68 -5.52 14.10
CA ALA A 247 -2.34 -4.98 13.85
C ALA A 247 -1.27 -5.62 14.76
N ARG A 248 -1.58 -5.88 16.04
CA ARG A 248 -0.67 -6.52 17.00
C ARG A 248 -0.31 -7.95 16.59
N ARG A 249 -1.28 -8.73 16.14
CA ARG A 249 -1.04 -10.11 15.68
C ARG A 249 -0.13 -10.13 14.46
N SER A 250 -0.34 -9.23 13.51
CA SER A 250 0.51 -9.08 12.32
C SER A 250 1.96 -8.75 12.69
N ILE A 251 2.20 -7.73 13.56
CA ILE A 251 3.58 -7.35 13.90
C ILE A 251 4.28 -8.41 14.74
N ASN A 252 3.55 -9.15 15.59
CA ASN A 252 4.09 -10.25 16.37
C ASN A 252 4.63 -11.36 15.46
N TYR A 253 3.85 -11.78 14.44
CA TYR A 253 4.31 -12.75 13.45
C TYR A 253 5.56 -12.25 12.72
N ILE A 254 5.52 -11.02 12.19
CA ILE A 254 6.62 -10.43 11.43
C ILE A 254 7.91 -10.36 12.26
N THR A 255 7.80 -9.99 13.53
CA THR A 255 8.96 -9.87 14.42
C THR A 255 9.56 -11.22 14.75
N LYS A 256 8.74 -12.25 14.86
CA LYS A 256 9.16 -13.59 15.27
C LYS A 256 9.67 -14.44 14.10
N GLU A 257 9.04 -14.36 12.92
CA GLU A 257 9.23 -15.31 11.82
C GLU A 257 9.97 -14.71 10.60
N LEU A 258 10.00 -13.36 10.44
CA LEU A 258 10.57 -12.67 9.28
C LEU A 258 11.71 -11.71 9.66
#